data_60622ab2d7925f9e2c17756d56f10154
#
_entry.id   60622ab2d7925f9e2c17756d56f10154
#
_cell.length_a   1.000
_cell.length_b   1.000
_cell.length_c   1.000
_cell.angle_alpha   90.00
_cell.angle_beta   90.00
_cell.angle_gamma   90.00
#
_symmetry.space_group_name_H-M   'P 1'
#
loop_
_entity.id
_entity.type
_entity.pdbx_description
1 polymer ?
#
loop_
_entity_poly.entity_id
_entity_poly.type
_entity_poly.pdbx_seq_one_letter_code
_entity_poly.pdbx_strand_id
1 'polypeptide(L)'
;VSATGTIKPVNIVDVSSKITGLIKELRVAENQQVTANQILLVLDDTRLQAQLSQARARLANAAANNERNERLSKIGAVSKQQLDSSRLEYNLAQASYDEVSSQLDDTVIRAPINGTVIGEPIPAGQTVAQGISNPMVIMTIADMSKMQIDTQVDESDIGKVAVGQKATFTVDAYSDRTFTGTVSNISQKANVQQNVVYYNVVIDVDNDGSQVLKPTMTARVTLNVGESKNALLVPLSAVKFNKG
;
A
#
# COMPACT_ATOMS: atom_id res chain seq x y z
N VAL A 1 1.83 30.88 8.47
CA VAL A 1 2.35 30.44 7.16
C VAL A 1 1.22 29.78 6.41
N SER A 2 1.00 30.20 5.18
CA SER A 2 -0.02 29.59 4.29
C SER A 2 0.67 28.75 3.22
N ALA A 3 0.16 27.56 3.00
CA ALA A 3 0.69 26.63 2.01
C ALA A 3 -0.42 25.81 1.37
N THR A 4 -0.17 25.26 0.21
CA THR A 4 -1.11 24.38 -0.48
C THR A 4 -0.62 22.95 -0.39
N GLY A 5 -1.53 22.01 -0.14
CA GLY A 5 -1.22 20.61 -0.04
C GLY A 5 -2.29 19.73 -0.69
N THR A 6 -2.00 18.44 -0.74
CA THR A 6 -2.91 17.42 -1.26
C THR A 6 -3.25 16.43 -0.16
N ILE A 7 -4.53 16.11 -0.01
CA ILE A 7 -5.01 15.12 0.94
C ILE A 7 -4.70 13.72 0.41
N LYS A 8 -4.13 12.89 1.27
CA LYS A 8 -3.81 11.49 0.97
C LYS A 8 -4.18 10.59 2.16
N PRO A 9 -4.55 9.33 1.92
CA PRO A 9 -4.60 8.34 2.99
C PRO A 9 -3.19 8.10 3.57
N VAL A 10 -3.10 7.80 4.85
CA VAL A 10 -1.82 7.41 5.48
C VAL A 10 -1.34 6.07 4.91
N ASN A 11 -2.26 5.12 4.75
CA ASN A 11 -1.97 3.82 4.17
C ASN A 11 -2.67 3.68 2.83
N ILE A 12 -1.87 3.53 1.78
CA ILE A 12 -2.31 3.25 0.42
C ILE A 12 -1.46 2.13 -0.15
N VAL A 13 -2.08 1.15 -0.77
CA VAL A 13 -1.40 -0.01 -1.33
C VAL A 13 -1.92 -0.30 -2.73
N ASP A 14 -1.01 -0.33 -3.68
CA ASP A 14 -1.28 -0.77 -5.03
C ASP A 14 -1.22 -2.29 -5.09
N VAL A 15 -2.33 -2.91 -5.46
CA VAL A 15 -2.45 -4.34 -5.61
C VAL A 15 -2.05 -4.73 -7.02
N SER A 16 -1.05 -5.59 -7.13
CA SER A 16 -0.55 -6.14 -8.40
C SER A 16 -0.53 -7.66 -8.35
N SER A 17 -0.37 -8.31 -9.51
CA SER A 17 -0.20 -9.75 -9.59
C SER A 17 1.27 -10.14 -9.54
N LYS A 18 1.58 -11.23 -8.83
CA LYS A 18 2.90 -11.85 -8.82
C LYS A 18 3.13 -12.78 -10.02
N ILE A 19 2.05 -13.19 -10.69
CA ILE A 19 2.09 -14.07 -11.86
C ILE A 19 1.31 -13.45 -13.02
N THR A 20 1.65 -13.85 -14.22
CA THR A 20 0.89 -13.49 -15.42
C THR A 20 -0.31 -14.41 -15.57
N GLY A 21 -1.50 -13.84 -15.76
CA GLY A 21 -2.71 -14.62 -15.96
C GLY A 21 -3.91 -13.79 -16.42
N LEU A 22 -4.94 -14.47 -16.93
CA LEU A 22 -6.21 -13.88 -17.29
C LEU A 22 -7.06 -13.70 -16.02
N ILE A 23 -7.67 -12.55 -15.82
CA ILE A 23 -8.65 -12.34 -14.73
C ILE A 23 -9.92 -13.12 -15.08
N LYS A 24 -10.18 -14.19 -14.33
CA LYS A 24 -11.36 -15.03 -14.46
C LYS A 24 -12.58 -14.40 -13.79
N GLU A 25 -12.38 -13.86 -12.60
CA GLU A 25 -13.43 -13.30 -11.76
C GLU A 25 -12.91 -12.11 -10.97
N LEU A 26 -13.64 -11.00 -11.02
CA LEU A 26 -13.43 -9.84 -10.16
C LEU A 26 -14.57 -9.79 -9.13
N ARG A 27 -14.23 -9.75 -7.83
CA ARG A 27 -15.20 -9.84 -6.72
C ARG A 27 -15.43 -8.54 -5.98
N VAL A 28 -14.81 -7.47 -6.42
CA VAL A 28 -14.91 -6.15 -5.80
C VAL A 28 -15.15 -5.09 -6.85
N ALA A 29 -15.80 -4.01 -6.44
CA ALA A 29 -16.06 -2.84 -7.26
C ALA A 29 -15.34 -1.60 -6.70
N GLU A 30 -15.26 -0.55 -7.53
CA GLU A 30 -14.81 0.77 -7.07
C GLU A 30 -15.65 1.26 -5.88
N ASN A 31 -15.00 1.94 -4.94
CA ASN A 31 -15.57 2.45 -3.68
C ASN A 31 -16.10 1.38 -2.71
N GLN A 32 -15.86 0.10 -2.96
CA GLN A 32 -16.22 -0.97 -2.05
C GLN A 32 -15.23 -1.06 -0.89
N GLN A 33 -15.74 -1.23 0.33
CA GLN A 33 -14.93 -1.54 1.49
C GLN A 33 -14.51 -3.01 1.47
N VAL A 34 -13.24 -3.26 1.79
CA VAL A 34 -12.64 -4.58 1.84
C VAL A 34 -11.89 -4.77 3.16
N THR A 35 -11.83 -6.02 3.61
CA THR A 35 -11.05 -6.42 4.79
C THR A 35 -9.77 -7.14 4.37
N ALA A 36 -8.75 -7.08 5.21
CA ALA A 36 -7.50 -7.79 4.98
C ALA A 36 -7.76 -9.29 4.75
N ASN A 37 -7.05 -9.90 3.80
CA ASN A 37 -7.21 -11.26 3.31
C ASN A 37 -8.52 -11.56 2.55
N GLN A 38 -9.40 -10.59 2.37
CA GLN A 38 -10.57 -10.76 1.48
C GLN A 38 -10.11 -11.00 0.05
N ILE A 39 -10.75 -11.95 -0.64
CA ILE A 39 -10.47 -12.24 -2.06
C ILE A 39 -10.98 -11.07 -2.90
N LEU A 40 -10.09 -10.48 -3.69
CA LEU A 40 -10.38 -9.37 -4.59
C LEU A 40 -10.72 -9.87 -6.00
N LEU A 41 -9.88 -10.76 -6.49
CA LEU A 41 -10.07 -11.37 -7.80
C LEU A 41 -9.39 -12.76 -7.86
N VAL A 42 -9.75 -13.51 -8.88
CA VAL A 42 -9.20 -14.84 -9.18
C VAL A 42 -8.72 -14.84 -10.63
N LEU A 43 -7.48 -15.28 -10.84
CA LEU A 43 -6.92 -15.54 -12.16
C LEU A 43 -7.33 -16.93 -12.67
N ASP A 44 -7.22 -17.16 -13.97
CA ASP A 44 -7.42 -18.51 -14.54
C ASP A 44 -6.33 -19.46 -14.07
N ASP A 45 -6.73 -20.43 -13.30
CA ASP A 45 -5.90 -21.42 -12.62
C ASP A 45 -5.89 -22.81 -13.30
N THR A 46 -6.64 -22.97 -14.40
CA THR A 46 -6.88 -24.26 -15.05
C THR A 46 -5.56 -25.01 -15.36
N ARG A 47 -4.58 -24.32 -15.91
CA ARG A 47 -3.27 -24.90 -16.23
C ARG A 47 -2.49 -25.28 -14.97
N LEU A 48 -2.52 -24.43 -13.94
CA LEU A 48 -1.80 -24.65 -12.67
C LEU A 48 -2.42 -25.81 -11.89
N GLN A 49 -3.72 -25.98 -11.91
CA GLN A 49 -4.40 -27.13 -11.30
C GLN A 49 -3.97 -28.46 -11.95
N ALA A 50 -3.85 -28.50 -13.28
CA ALA A 50 -3.35 -29.67 -13.98
C ALA A 50 -1.89 -29.97 -13.61
N GLN A 51 -1.04 -28.94 -13.54
CA GLN A 51 0.36 -29.08 -13.13
C GLN A 51 0.48 -29.55 -11.67
N LEU A 52 -0.35 -29.01 -10.77
CA LEU A 52 -0.38 -29.45 -9.35
C LEU A 52 -0.78 -30.92 -9.24
N SER A 53 -1.76 -31.36 -9.98
CA SER A 53 -2.18 -32.77 -10.02
C SER A 53 -1.02 -33.68 -10.48
N GLN A 54 -0.27 -33.27 -11.50
CA GLN A 54 0.91 -33.99 -11.97
C GLN A 54 2.02 -34.03 -10.92
N ALA A 55 2.35 -32.88 -10.30
CA ALA A 55 3.35 -32.78 -9.24
C ALA A 55 2.97 -33.63 -8.03
N ARG A 56 1.69 -33.63 -7.64
CA ARG A 56 1.16 -34.45 -6.55
C ARG A 56 1.33 -35.95 -6.81
N ALA A 57 1.05 -36.40 -8.04
CA ALA A 57 1.23 -37.80 -8.42
C ALA A 57 2.70 -38.23 -8.37
N ARG A 58 3.62 -37.36 -8.84
CA ARG A 58 5.08 -37.59 -8.74
C ARG A 58 5.56 -37.69 -7.31
N LEU A 59 5.09 -36.76 -6.45
CA LEU A 59 5.41 -36.74 -5.03
C LEU A 59 4.93 -38.02 -4.33
N ALA A 60 3.70 -38.43 -4.60
CA ALA A 60 3.13 -39.67 -4.01
C ALA A 60 3.94 -40.90 -4.39
N ASN A 61 4.39 -41.01 -5.66
CA ASN A 61 5.23 -42.09 -6.13
C ASN A 61 6.63 -42.09 -5.48
N ALA A 62 7.28 -40.92 -5.44
CA ALA A 62 8.58 -40.74 -4.82
C ALA A 62 8.54 -41.00 -3.30
N ALA A 63 7.48 -40.58 -2.61
CA ALA A 63 7.27 -40.85 -1.20
C ALA A 63 7.14 -42.37 -0.92
N ALA A 64 6.31 -43.05 -1.69
CA ALA A 64 6.14 -44.49 -1.55
C ALA A 64 7.44 -45.27 -1.83
N ASN A 65 8.22 -44.81 -2.81
CA ASN A 65 9.55 -45.39 -3.13
C ASN A 65 10.55 -45.18 -1.98
N ASN A 66 10.66 -43.96 -1.48
CA ASN A 66 11.54 -43.62 -0.36
C ASN A 66 11.16 -44.42 0.90
N GLU A 67 9.89 -44.45 1.28
CA GLU A 67 9.41 -45.23 2.43
C GLU A 67 9.71 -46.72 2.29
N ARG A 68 9.57 -47.30 1.07
CA ARG A 68 9.92 -48.68 0.81
C ARG A 68 11.43 -48.91 1.00
N ASN A 69 12.28 -48.06 0.44
CA ASN A 69 13.73 -48.15 0.55
C ASN A 69 14.19 -47.93 2.01
N GLU A 70 13.56 -47.07 2.78
CA GLU A 70 13.84 -46.93 4.22
C GLU A 70 13.55 -48.22 5.00
N ARG A 71 12.41 -48.87 4.72
CA ARG A 71 12.08 -50.16 5.34
C ARG A 71 13.08 -51.26 4.94
N LEU A 72 13.43 -51.34 3.66
CA LEU A 72 14.38 -52.33 3.16
C LEU A 72 15.80 -52.08 3.67
N SER A 73 16.22 -50.85 3.82
CA SER A 73 17.52 -50.47 4.37
C SER A 73 17.68 -50.94 5.84
N LYS A 74 16.63 -50.89 6.65
CA LYS A 74 16.65 -51.32 8.03
C LYS A 74 16.97 -52.84 8.17
N ILE A 75 16.64 -53.62 7.15
CA ILE A 75 16.92 -55.06 7.10
C ILE A 75 18.13 -55.41 6.21
N GLY A 76 18.87 -54.39 5.74
CA GLY A 76 20.05 -54.57 4.90
C GLY A 76 19.74 -55.00 3.47
N ALA A 77 18.50 -54.87 2.99
CA ALA A 77 18.08 -55.36 1.66
C ALA A 77 18.34 -54.36 0.51
N VAL A 78 18.75 -53.13 0.81
CA VAL A 78 19.15 -52.12 -0.19
C VAL A 78 20.45 -51.45 0.24
N SER A 79 21.21 -50.91 -0.74
CA SER A 79 22.44 -50.18 -0.49
C SER A 79 22.12 -48.77 0.06
N LYS A 80 23.09 -48.17 0.79
CA LYS A 80 23.00 -46.79 1.24
C LYS A 80 22.80 -45.85 0.06
N GLN A 81 23.49 -46.05 -1.05
CA GLN A 81 23.34 -45.25 -2.26
C GLN A 81 21.92 -45.31 -2.81
N GLN A 82 21.24 -46.44 -2.78
CA GLN A 82 19.87 -46.60 -3.24
C GLN A 82 18.90 -45.84 -2.33
N LEU A 83 19.11 -45.87 -1.01
CA LEU A 83 18.32 -45.09 -0.06
C LEU A 83 18.53 -43.59 -0.25
N ASP A 84 19.79 -43.13 -0.36
CA ASP A 84 20.12 -41.73 -0.58
C ASP A 84 19.52 -41.21 -1.89
N SER A 85 19.53 -42.01 -2.96
CA SER A 85 18.93 -41.67 -4.25
C SER A 85 17.39 -41.50 -4.15
N SER A 86 16.72 -42.43 -3.46
CA SER A 86 15.26 -42.34 -3.30
C SER A 86 14.85 -41.15 -2.42
N ARG A 87 15.67 -40.79 -1.42
CA ARG A 87 15.45 -39.59 -0.58
C ARG A 87 15.63 -38.31 -1.36
N LEU A 88 16.65 -38.26 -2.23
CA LEU A 88 16.87 -37.14 -3.13
C LEU A 88 15.65 -36.92 -4.08
N GLU A 89 15.19 -38.05 -4.70
CA GLU A 89 14.02 -38.01 -5.59
C GLU A 89 12.75 -37.50 -4.87
N TYR A 90 12.52 -37.99 -3.63
CA TYR A 90 11.43 -37.51 -2.81
C TYR A 90 11.53 -35.98 -2.53
N ASN A 91 12.71 -35.51 -2.13
CA ASN A 91 12.92 -34.09 -1.85
C ASN A 91 12.72 -33.21 -3.08
N LEU A 92 13.16 -33.65 -4.25
CA LEU A 92 12.95 -32.94 -5.52
C LEU A 92 11.46 -32.89 -5.91
N ALA A 93 10.75 -34.02 -5.72
CA ALA A 93 9.32 -34.08 -6.02
C ALA A 93 8.51 -33.20 -5.03
N GLN A 94 8.91 -33.15 -3.76
CA GLN A 94 8.31 -32.26 -2.76
C GLN A 94 8.51 -30.80 -3.15
N ALA A 95 9.75 -30.39 -3.49
CA ALA A 95 10.04 -29.04 -3.89
C ALA A 95 9.24 -28.60 -5.13
N SER A 96 9.10 -29.51 -6.11
CA SER A 96 8.29 -29.25 -7.31
C SER A 96 6.79 -29.10 -6.99
N TYR A 97 6.26 -29.89 -6.05
CA TYR A 97 4.88 -29.75 -5.59
C TYR A 97 4.67 -28.42 -4.88
N ASP A 98 5.57 -28.04 -3.98
CA ASP A 98 5.50 -26.80 -3.21
C ASP A 98 5.57 -25.56 -4.13
N GLU A 99 6.42 -25.61 -5.17
CA GLU A 99 6.52 -24.55 -6.17
C GLU A 99 5.19 -24.33 -6.90
N VAL A 100 4.60 -25.40 -7.44
CA VAL A 100 3.33 -25.30 -8.19
C VAL A 100 2.18 -24.92 -7.27
N SER A 101 2.17 -25.40 -6.03
CA SER A 101 1.18 -25.03 -5.00
C SER A 101 1.25 -23.55 -4.69
N SER A 102 2.46 -22.99 -4.52
CA SER A 102 2.64 -21.54 -4.30
C SER A 102 2.17 -20.70 -5.50
N GLN A 103 2.46 -21.16 -6.72
CA GLN A 103 1.97 -20.48 -7.93
C GLN A 103 0.43 -20.51 -8.03
N LEU A 104 -0.19 -21.60 -7.58
CA LEU A 104 -1.66 -21.71 -7.54
C LEU A 104 -2.25 -20.77 -6.50
N ASP A 105 -1.63 -20.64 -5.33
CA ASP A 105 -2.06 -19.69 -4.30
C ASP A 105 -1.94 -18.24 -4.80
N ASP A 106 -0.94 -17.92 -5.62
CA ASP A 106 -0.76 -16.60 -6.23
C ASP A 106 -1.82 -16.26 -7.31
N THR A 107 -2.66 -17.24 -7.74
CA THR A 107 -3.82 -16.95 -8.62
C THR A 107 -4.95 -16.26 -7.88
N VAL A 108 -5.01 -16.37 -6.55
CA VAL A 108 -6.05 -15.76 -5.72
C VAL A 108 -5.50 -14.49 -5.09
N ILE A 109 -5.83 -13.35 -5.67
CA ILE A 109 -5.35 -12.05 -5.17
C ILE A 109 -6.25 -11.56 -4.05
N ARG A 110 -5.60 -11.25 -2.91
CA ARG A 110 -6.27 -10.85 -1.66
C ARG A 110 -5.88 -9.44 -1.26
N ALA A 111 -6.76 -8.80 -0.48
CA ALA A 111 -6.50 -7.48 0.09
C ALA A 111 -5.36 -7.54 1.12
N PRO A 112 -4.29 -6.74 0.97
CA PRO A 112 -3.20 -6.69 1.93
C PRO A 112 -3.56 -5.95 3.22
N ILE A 113 -4.50 -5.01 3.15
CA ILE A 113 -4.94 -4.16 4.26
C ILE A 113 -6.48 -4.05 4.27
N ASN A 114 -7.02 -3.58 5.40
CA ASN A 114 -8.40 -3.10 5.44
C ASN A 114 -8.46 -1.73 4.76
N GLY A 115 -9.52 -1.47 3.99
CA GLY A 115 -9.66 -0.17 3.34
C GLY A 115 -10.78 -0.15 2.31
N THR A 116 -10.74 0.87 1.47
CA THR A 116 -11.68 1.07 0.36
C THR A 116 -10.92 0.97 -0.97
N VAL A 117 -11.50 0.28 -1.93
CA VAL A 117 -10.98 0.25 -3.31
C VAL A 117 -11.15 1.62 -3.93
N ILE A 118 -10.05 2.25 -4.34
CA ILE A 118 -10.05 3.54 -5.01
C ILE A 118 -9.63 3.38 -6.47
N GLY A 119 -10.34 4.09 -7.36
CA GLY A 119 -10.18 3.92 -8.81
C GLY A 119 -10.83 2.66 -9.35
N GLU A 120 -10.93 2.59 -10.66
CA GLU A 120 -11.57 1.47 -11.36
C GLU A 120 -10.64 0.26 -11.40
N PRO A 121 -11.04 -0.90 -10.82
CA PRO A 121 -10.26 -2.13 -10.93
C PRO A 121 -10.19 -2.63 -12.38
N ILE A 122 -9.11 -3.32 -12.74
CA ILE A 122 -9.02 -3.98 -14.04
C ILE A 122 -10.13 -5.05 -14.14
N PRO A 123 -10.99 -4.99 -15.18
CA PRO A 123 -12.14 -5.89 -15.28
C PRO A 123 -11.74 -7.34 -15.60
N ALA A 124 -12.66 -8.28 -15.33
CA ALA A 124 -12.53 -9.67 -15.75
C ALA A 124 -12.43 -9.78 -17.28
N GLY A 125 -11.67 -10.77 -17.75
CA GLY A 125 -11.37 -10.98 -19.16
C GLY A 125 -10.12 -10.27 -19.67
N GLN A 126 -9.47 -9.44 -18.85
CA GLN A 126 -8.17 -8.87 -19.18
C GLN A 126 -7.01 -9.70 -18.61
N THR A 127 -5.89 -9.68 -19.32
CA THR A 127 -4.66 -10.35 -18.87
C THR A 127 -3.81 -9.36 -18.07
N VAL A 128 -3.44 -9.78 -16.86
CA VAL A 128 -2.45 -9.08 -16.05
C VAL A 128 -1.08 -9.71 -16.24
N ALA A 129 -0.05 -8.90 -16.25
CA ALA A 129 1.33 -9.33 -16.41
C ALA A 129 2.16 -8.96 -15.19
N GLN A 130 3.09 -9.85 -14.83
CA GLN A 130 4.12 -9.53 -13.86
C GLN A 130 5.08 -8.52 -14.48
N GLY A 131 5.12 -7.30 -13.95
CA GLY A 131 6.08 -6.28 -14.36
C GLY A 131 7.38 -6.39 -13.57
N ILE A 132 8.51 -6.44 -14.26
CA ILE A 132 9.85 -6.48 -13.61
C ILE A 132 10.25 -5.08 -13.13
N SER A 133 9.97 -4.04 -13.91
CA SER A 133 10.33 -2.65 -13.58
C SER A 133 9.14 -1.80 -13.14
N ASN A 134 7.97 -2.06 -13.70
CA ASN A 134 6.71 -1.40 -13.34
C ASN A 134 5.63 -2.48 -13.22
N PRO A 135 5.29 -2.91 -12.00
CA PRO A 135 4.20 -3.86 -11.81
C PRO A 135 2.89 -3.25 -12.31
N MET A 136 2.10 -4.04 -13.04
CA MET A 136 0.77 -3.63 -13.47
C MET A 136 -0.14 -3.54 -12.26
N VAL A 137 -0.56 -2.31 -11.92
CA VAL A 137 -1.50 -2.08 -10.81
C VAL A 137 -2.89 -2.52 -11.26
N ILE A 138 -3.48 -3.44 -10.54
CA ILE A 138 -4.82 -3.97 -10.82
C ILE A 138 -5.87 -3.10 -10.16
N MET A 139 -5.63 -2.70 -8.93
CA MET A 139 -6.45 -1.79 -8.14
C MET A 139 -5.63 -1.20 -7.01
N THR A 140 -6.11 -0.11 -6.45
CA THR A 140 -5.51 0.54 -5.28
C THR A 140 -6.45 0.44 -4.09
N ILE A 141 -5.93 0.09 -2.92
CA ILE A 141 -6.69 0.06 -1.66
C ILE A 141 -6.13 1.12 -0.72
N ALA A 142 -7.02 1.93 -0.16
CA ALA A 142 -6.67 3.00 0.75
C ALA A 142 -7.43 2.88 2.07
N ASP A 143 -6.73 3.06 3.18
CA ASP A 143 -7.34 3.19 4.49
C ASP A 143 -7.84 4.63 4.68
N MET A 144 -9.14 4.81 4.54
CA MET A 144 -9.80 6.11 4.65
C MET A 144 -10.00 6.58 6.09
N SER A 145 -9.62 5.75 7.09
CA SER A 145 -9.79 6.10 8.50
C SER A 145 -8.77 7.14 8.98
N LYS A 146 -7.61 7.19 8.32
CA LYS A 146 -6.52 8.12 8.64
C LYS A 146 -6.08 8.85 7.38
N MET A 147 -6.27 10.13 7.39
CA MET A 147 -5.88 11.01 6.29
C MET A 147 -4.74 11.92 6.71
N GLN A 148 -3.91 12.30 5.77
CA GLN A 148 -2.83 13.26 5.94
C GLN A 148 -2.82 14.25 4.79
N ILE A 149 -2.21 15.41 5.00
CA ILE A 149 -1.98 16.40 3.96
C ILE A 149 -0.48 16.48 3.69
N ASP A 150 -0.09 16.24 2.45
CA ASP A 150 1.24 16.56 1.97
C ASP A 150 1.26 18.02 1.51
N THR A 151 1.92 18.87 2.27
CA THR A 151 1.97 20.31 2.04
C THR A 151 3.38 20.72 1.65
N GLN A 152 3.52 21.63 0.68
CA GLN A 152 4.78 22.22 0.27
C GLN A 152 4.95 23.59 0.89
N VAL A 153 5.97 23.75 1.74
CA VAL A 153 6.30 25.00 2.42
C VAL A 153 7.59 25.57 1.84
N ASP A 154 7.60 26.85 1.55
CA ASP A 154 8.78 27.57 1.02
C ASP A 154 9.94 27.56 2.02
N GLU A 155 11.19 27.57 1.51
CA GLU A 155 12.40 27.63 2.33
C GLU A 155 12.42 28.82 3.28
N SER A 156 11.88 29.96 2.88
CA SER A 156 11.83 31.18 3.70
C SER A 156 10.94 31.04 4.94
N ASP A 157 10.01 30.11 4.93
CA ASP A 157 9.03 29.92 5.99
C ASP A 157 9.21 28.65 6.80
N ILE A 158 9.95 27.67 6.26
CA ILE A 158 10.12 26.34 6.93
C ILE A 158 10.76 26.47 8.32
N GLY A 159 11.66 27.44 8.51
CA GLY A 159 12.28 27.67 9.81
C GLY A 159 11.33 28.06 10.94
N LYS A 160 10.07 28.43 10.60
CA LYS A 160 9.01 28.78 11.57
C LYS A 160 8.08 27.60 11.87
N VAL A 161 8.22 26.48 11.12
CA VAL A 161 7.37 25.30 11.24
C VAL A 161 8.06 24.26 12.11
N ALA A 162 7.32 23.68 13.06
CA ALA A 162 7.82 22.64 13.94
C ALA A 162 6.84 21.47 14.03
N VAL A 163 7.37 20.26 14.25
CA VAL A 163 6.54 19.09 14.51
C VAL A 163 5.71 19.29 15.77
N GLY A 164 4.45 18.90 15.75
CA GLY A 164 3.48 19.09 16.82
C GLY A 164 2.71 20.41 16.74
N GLN A 165 3.02 21.29 15.78
CA GLN A 165 2.23 22.50 15.56
C GLN A 165 0.82 22.20 15.05
N LYS A 166 -0.16 22.95 15.54
CA LYS A 166 -1.52 22.88 15.00
C LYS A 166 -1.63 23.63 13.68
N ALA A 167 -2.30 22.98 12.74
CA ALA A 167 -2.66 23.54 11.46
C ALA A 167 -4.17 23.60 11.31
N THR A 168 -4.64 24.62 10.61
CA THR A 168 -6.02 24.70 10.14
C THR A 168 -6.02 24.65 8.63
N PHE A 169 -7.00 24.00 8.03
CA PHE A 169 -7.09 23.94 6.58
C PHE A 169 -8.53 23.95 6.09
N THR A 170 -8.70 24.38 4.87
CA THR A 170 -9.95 24.29 4.12
C THR A 170 -9.68 23.49 2.85
N VAL A 171 -10.68 22.80 2.33
CA VAL A 171 -10.60 22.12 1.04
C VAL A 171 -11.47 22.85 0.03
N ASP A 172 -11.06 22.90 -1.23
CA ASP A 172 -11.80 23.64 -2.25
C ASP A 172 -13.24 23.13 -2.43
N ALA A 173 -13.48 21.83 -2.14
CA ALA A 173 -14.81 21.22 -2.17
C ALA A 173 -15.73 21.68 -1.01
N TYR A 174 -15.16 22.15 0.11
CA TYR A 174 -15.88 22.58 1.32
C TYR A 174 -15.22 23.83 1.89
N SER A 175 -15.33 24.94 1.16
CA SER A 175 -14.70 26.23 1.52
C SER A 175 -15.22 26.82 2.83
N ASP A 176 -16.43 26.47 3.21
CA ASP A 176 -17.10 27.00 4.42
C ASP A 176 -16.78 26.19 5.68
N ARG A 177 -16.05 25.07 5.54
CA ARG A 177 -15.64 24.22 6.67
C ARG A 177 -14.15 24.32 6.91
N THR A 178 -13.78 24.64 8.13
CA THR A 178 -12.39 24.62 8.59
C THR A 178 -12.15 23.30 9.33
N PHE A 179 -11.13 22.62 8.88
CA PHE A 179 -10.63 21.37 9.49
C PHE A 179 -9.36 21.67 10.28
N THR A 180 -9.03 20.79 11.21
CA THR A 180 -7.81 20.88 12.02
C THR A 180 -6.92 19.68 11.76
N GLY A 181 -5.65 19.89 11.99
CA GLY A 181 -4.63 18.85 11.92
C GLY A 181 -3.38 19.25 12.68
N THR A 182 -2.47 18.31 12.79
CA THR A 182 -1.21 18.52 13.52
C THR A 182 -0.04 18.13 12.63
N VAL A 183 1.00 18.95 12.59
CA VAL A 183 2.23 18.66 11.86
C VAL A 183 2.89 17.42 12.46
N SER A 184 2.94 16.34 11.69
CA SER A 184 3.52 15.06 12.11
C SER A 184 4.96 14.90 11.66
N ASN A 185 5.30 15.41 10.47
CA ASN A 185 6.65 15.28 9.93
C ASN A 185 7.03 16.45 9.03
N ILE A 186 8.31 16.78 9.03
CA ILE A 186 8.92 17.75 8.13
C ILE A 186 10.06 17.04 7.39
N SER A 187 9.97 16.97 6.06
CA SER A 187 11.01 16.33 5.26
C SER A 187 12.33 17.11 5.36
N GLN A 188 13.40 16.39 5.60
CA GLN A 188 14.76 17.00 5.58
C GLN A 188 15.30 17.16 4.15
N LYS A 189 14.66 16.51 3.17
CA LYS A 189 15.00 16.63 1.76
C LYS A 189 14.15 17.70 1.10
N ALA A 190 14.82 18.71 0.56
CA ALA A 190 14.16 19.74 -0.23
C ALA A 190 13.75 19.22 -1.61
N ASN A 191 12.65 19.75 -2.12
CA ASN A 191 12.19 19.59 -3.48
C ASN A 191 12.37 20.91 -4.22
N VAL A 192 13.08 20.89 -5.36
CA VAL A 192 13.27 22.07 -6.18
C VAL A 192 12.30 22.03 -7.37
N GLN A 193 11.38 22.98 -7.42
CA GLN A 193 10.43 23.12 -8.52
C GLN A 193 10.54 24.52 -9.10
N GLN A 194 10.77 24.64 -10.41
CA GLN A 194 10.89 25.92 -11.10
C GLN A 194 11.85 26.91 -10.43
N ASN A 195 13.01 26.42 -9.97
CA ASN A 195 14.03 27.19 -9.23
C ASN A 195 13.60 27.70 -7.83
N VAL A 196 12.48 27.23 -7.29
CA VAL A 196 12.05 27.50 -5.91
C VAL A 196 12.24 26.25 -5.06
N VAL A 197 12.76 26.44 -3.85
CA VAL A 197 13.04 25.36 -2.92
C VAL A 197 11.86 25.19 -1.96
N TYR A 198 11.28 24.01 -1.95
CA TYR A 198 10.17 23.63 -1.08
C TYR A 198 10.56 22.47 -0.16
N TYR A 199 10.01 22.47 1.04
CA TYR A 199 10.08 21.34 1.97
C TYR A 199 8.70 20.72 2.13
N ASN A 200 8.63 19.38 2.06
CA ASN A 200 7.37 18.68 2.31
C ASN A 200 7.11 18.61 3.81
N VAL A 201 5.94 19.09 4.19
CA VAL A 201 5.41 19.04 5.56
C VAL A 201 4.17 18.14 5.54
N VAL A 202 4.19 17.11 6.37
CA VAL A 202 3.07 16.17 6.53
C VAL A 202 2.25 16.60 7.73
N ILE A 203 0.94 16.72 7.53
CA ILE A 203 -0.01 17.11 8.55
C ILE A 203 -1.02 15.99 8.70
N ASP A 204 -1.07 15.39 9.87
CA ASP A 204 -2.10 14.42 10.21
C ASP A 204 -3.42 15.14 10.42
N VAL A 205 -4.46 14.69 9.76
CA VAL A 205 -5.80 15.26 9.84
C VAL A 205 -6.52 14.70 11.06
N ASP A 206 -7.02 15.59 11.90
CA ASP A 206 -7.91 15.19 13.00
C ASP A 206 -9.23 14.69 12.40
N ASN A 207 -9.48 13.39 12.53
CA ASN A 207 -10.67 12.77 11.96
C ASN A 207 -11.88 13.11 12.82
N ASP A 208 -12.80 13.91 12.26
CA ASP A 208 -14.08 14.23 12.88
C ASP A 208 -15.17 13.15 12.68
N GLY A 209 -14.79 11.99 12.10
CA GLY A 209 -15.70 10.89 11.78
C GLY A 209 -16.60 11.13 10.56
N SER A 210 -16.51 12.29 9.91
CA SER A 210 -17.43 12.66 8.83
C SER A 210 -17.13 12.01 7.48
N GLN A 211 -15.96 11.40 7.29
CA GLN A 211 -15.47 10.79 6.04
C GLN A 211 -15.70 11.66 4.78
N VAL A 212 -15.74 12.96 4.95
CA VAL A 212 -16.04 13.93 3.88
C VAL A 212 -14.79 14.17 3.00
N LEU A 213 -13.60 14.00 3.59
CA LEU A 213 -12.34 14.21 2.90
C LEU A 213 -12.04 13.02 2.00
N LYS A 214 -11.75 13.30 0.74
CA LYS A 214 -11.38 12.27 -0.26
C LYS A 214 -9.92 12.43 -0.66
N PRO A 215 -9.26 11.32 -1.05
CA PRO A 215 -7.93 11.38 -1.64
C PRO A 215 -7.85 12.36 -2.80
N THR A 216 -6.70 12.98 -2.99
CA THR A 216 -6.39 13.96 -4.04
C THR A 216 -7.07 15.32 -3.94
N MET A 217 -7.94 15.57 -2.93
CA MET A 217 -8.47 16.90 -2.69
C MET A 217 -7.35 17.90 -2.38
N THR A 218 -7.47 19.09 -2.94
CA THR A 218 -6.56 20.20 -2.63
C THR A 218 -6.94 20.85 -1.32
N ALA A 219 -5.99 21.00 -0.43
CA ALA A 219 -6.14 21.66 0.87
C ALA A 219 -5.34 22.95 0.90
N ARG A 220 -5.97 24.03 1.37
CA ARG A 220 -5.30 25.30 1.71
C ARG A 220 -5.03 25.29 3.20
N VAL A 221 -3.75 25.16 3.54
CA VAL A 221 -3.31 24.98 4.91
C VAL A 221 -2.78 26.30 5.46
N THR A 222 -3.17 26.60 6.70
CA THR A 222 -2.61 27.69 7.50
C THR A 222 -1.95 27.09 8.74
N LEU A 223 -0.62 27.19 8.78
CA LEU A 223 0.20 26.75 9.91
C LEU A 223 0.28 27.89 10.95
N ASN A 224 -0.09 27.60 12.18
CA ASN A 224 -0.03 28.55 13.28
C ASN A 224 1.39 28.59 13.83
N VAL A 225 2.19 29.54 13.38
CA VAL A 225 3.62 29.68 13.73
C VAL A 225 3.89 30.50 14.99
N GLY A 226 2.87 31.07 15.60
CA GLY A 226 2.98 31.84 16.84
C GLY A 226 1.63 32.21 17.41
N GLU A 227 1.49 32.11 18.73
CA GLU A 227 0.35 32.58 19.51
C GLU A 227 0.84 33.62 20.51
N SER A 228 0.30 34.82 20.44
CA SER A 228 0.57 35.85 21.46
C SER A 228 -0.59 35.89 22.44
N LYS A 229 -0.39 35.28 23.62
CA LYS A 229 -1.38 35.33 24.71
C LYS A 229 -1.36 36.71 25.34
N ASN A 230 -2.54 37.35 25.52
CA ASN A 230 -2.72 38.68 26.06
C ASN A 230 -2.16 39.85 25.22
N ALA A 231 -2.17 39.70 23.88
CA ALA A 231 -1.82 40.82 23.01
C ALA A 231 -2.88 41.92 23.05
N LEU A 232 -2.44 43.14 23.24
CA LEU A 232 -3.31 44.32 23.12
C LEU A 232 -3.57 44.58 21.63
N LEU A 233 -4.82 44.40 21.19
CA LEU A 233 -5.19 44.66 19.80
C LEU A 233 -5.40 46.13 19.59
N VAL A 234 -4.63 46.75 18.71
CA VAL A 234 -4.78 48.15 18.31
C VAL A 234 -5.23 48.17 16.84
N PRO A 235 -6.28 48.90 16.50
CA PRO A 235 -6.70 49.05 15.10
C PRO A 235 -5.55 49.59 14.23
N LEU A 236 -5.38 49.05 13.04
CA LEU A 236 -4.30 49.49 12.11
C LEU A 236 -4.33 50.97 11.81
N SER A 237 -5.53 51.58 11.86
CA SER A 237 -5.76 53.02 11.69
C SER A 237 -5.19 53.89 12.83
N ALA A 238 -4.89 53.28 13.99
CA ALA A 238 -4.29 53.97 15.14
C ALA A 238 -2.75 53.95 15.14
N VAL A 239 -2.14 53.19 14.22
CA VAL A 239 -0.68 53.06 14.12
C VAL A 239 -0.16 54.02 13.07
N LYS A 240 0.55 55.09 13.49
CA LYS A 240 1.29 55.96 12.56
C LYS A 240 2.70 55.39 12.34
N PHE A 241 2.99 54.96 11.12
CA PHE A 241 4.34 54.63 10.74
C PHE A 241 5.17 55.87 10.50
N ASN A 242 6.07 56.22 11.42
CA ASN A 242 7.11 57.22 11.14
C ASN A 242 8.19 56.52 10.33
N LYS A 243 8.39 56.95 9.06
CA LYS A 243 9.62 56.65 8.31
C LYS A 243 10.74 57.47 8.95
N GLY A 244 11.61 56.81 9.71
CA GLY A 244 12.89 57.31 10.07
C GLY A 244 13.89 57.26 8.91
#